data_ac1f98ca71d66c8149e07f7d14896b5e
#
_entry.id   ac1f98ca71d66c8149e07f7d14896b5e
#
_cell.length_a   1.000
_cell.length_b   1.000
_cell.length_c   1.000
_cell.angle_alpha   90.00
_cell.angle_beta   90.00
_cell.angle_gamma   90.00
#
_symmetry.space_group_name_H-M   'P 1'
#
loop_
_entity.id
_entity.type
_entity.pdbx_description
1 polymer ?
#
loop_
_entity_poly.entity_id
_entity_poly.type
_entity_poly.pdbx_seq_one_letter_code
_entity_poly.pdbx_strand_id
1 'polypeptide(L)'
;FFEKESCWVRVDMTDAFCSQLRKKIMASAASLQIPLIDHAVFACSEGPRFESAAEVKMYQMLGADLVGTPVVPEIILAREAGMCYSAIAAIMNLGCGMVESVAHDDMTKYYRSCGAQEKVEKIVRETIRTFVDDRTCRCAGAALEGVAGRFPAWYLEETEP
;
A
#
# COMPACT_ATOMS: atom_id res chain seq x y z
N PHE A 1 11.21 -3.93 -13.37
CA PHE A 1 11.58 -2.88 -14.34
C PHE A 1 12.89 -3.20 -15.06
N PHE A 2 13.84 -3.86 -14.40
CA PHE A 2 15.22 -4.05 -14.89
C PHE A 2 15.48 -5.41 -15.54
N GLU A 3 14.45 -6.15 -15.89
CA GLU A 3 14.57 -7.53 -16.39
C GLU A 3 15.34 -7.62 -17.71
N LYS A 4 15.16 -6.67 -18.63
CA LYS A 4 15.85 -6.64 -19.94
C LYS A 4 17.34 -6.34 -19.81
N GLU A 5 17.74 -5.64 -18.78
CA GLU A 5 19.14 -5.31 -18.49
C GLU A 5 19.84 -6.41 -17.68
N SER A 6 19.16 -7.55 -17.43
CA SER A 6 19.64 -8.61 -16.54
C SER A 6 20.10 -8.06 -15.19
N CYS A 7 19.37 -7.07 -14.70
CA CYS A 7 19.65 -6.33 -13.48
C CYS A 7 18.58 -6.64 -12.42
N TRP A 8 18.98 -6.68 -11.18
CA TRP A 8 18.07 -6.67 -10.04
C TRP A 8 18.41 -5.48 -9.15
N VAL A 9 17.40 -4.98 -8.46
CA VAL A 9 17.52 -3.82 -7.59
C VAL A 9 17.07 -4.18 -6.18
N ARG A 10 17.86 -3.77 -5.18
CA ARG A 10 17.43 -3.83 -3.78
C ARG A 10 16.72 -2.55 -3.40
N VAL A 11 15.59 -2.70 -2.73
CA VAL A 11 14.81 -1.56 -2.24
C VAL A 11 14.80 -1.54 -0.71
N ASP A 12 14.90 -0.34 -0.15
CA ASP A 12 14.68 -0.12 1.27
C ASP A 12 13.20 -0.21 1.60
N MET A 13 12.81 -1.13 2.48
CA MET A 13 11.43 -1.35 2.93
C MET A 13 11.21 -0.86 4.37
N THR A 14 12.15 -0.11 4.96
CA THR A 14 12.03 0.41 6.33
C THR A 14 10.77 1.26 6.49
N ASP A 15 10.56 2.20 5.54
CA ASP A 15 9.34 3.01 5.44
C ASP A 15 8.62 2.66 4.14
N ALA A 16 8.07 1.45 4.04
CA ALA A 16 7.47 0.93 2.83
C ALA A 16 6.38 1.85 2.27
N PHE A 17 5.48 2.35 3.13
CA PHE A 17 4.47 3.34 2.76
C PHE A 17 4.97 4.76 3.03
N CYS A 18 4.77 5.65 2.05
CA CYS A 18 5.19 7.05 2.16
C CYS A 18 4.40 7.81 3.23
N SER A 19 5.08 8.19 4.31
CA SER A 19 4.45 8.93 5.42
C SER A 19 3.97 10.32 4.99
N GLN A 20 4.64 10.99 4.03
CA GLN A 20 4.22 12.29 3.51
C GLN A 20 2.93 12.18 2.69
N LEU A 21 2.84 11.18 1.79
CA LEU A 21 1.61 10.93 1.02
C LEU A 21 0.46 10.53 1.95
N ARG A 22 0.71 9.71 2.97
CA ARG A 22 -0.29 9.35 3.98
C ARG A 22 -0.85 10.58 4.68
N LYS A 23 0.00 11.54 5.09
CA LYS A 23 -0.45 12.79 5.70
C LYS A 23 -1.35 13.62 4.78
N LYS A 24 -1.05 13.67 3.48
CA LYS A 24 -1.91 14.35 2.49
C LYS A 24 -3.28 13.66 2.38
N ILE A 25 -3.31 12.33 2.34
CA ILE A 25 -4.54 11.53 2.34
C ILE A 25 -5.37 11.80 3.61
N MET A 26 -4.72 11.80 4.77
CA MET A 26 -5.39 12.10 6.04
C MET A 26 -5.99 13.52 6.06
N ALA A 27 -5.26 14.52 5.56
CA ALA A 27 -5.76 15.89 5.46
C ALA A 27 -6.99 15.98 4.52
N SER A 28 -6.96 15.27 3.39
CA SER A 28 -8.10 15.20 2.47
C SER A 28 -9.32 14.53 3.10
N ALA A 29 -9.12 13.43 3.82
CA ALA A 29 -10.20 12.76 4.54
C ALA A 29 -10.81 13.68 5.62
N ALA A 30 -9.99 14.41 6.36
CA ALA A 30 -10.42 15.35 7.38
C ALA A 30 -11.22 16.52 6.78
N SER A 31 -10.79 17.10 5.66
CA SER A 31 -11.52 18.17 4.97
C SER A 31 -12.90 17.74 4.49
N LEU A 32 -13.05 16.47 4.14
CA LEU A 32 -14.32 15.86 3.73
C LEU A 32 -15.15 15.34 4.91
N GLN A 33 -14.65 15.45 6.15
CA GLN A 33 -15.27 14.89 7.35
C GLN A 33 -15.49 13.36 7.26
N ILE A 34 -14.64 12.67 6.51
CA ILE A 34 -14.65 11.21 6.40
C ILE A 34 -13.67 10.64 7.42
N PRO A 35 -14.12 9.84 8.41
CA PRO A 35 -13.23 9.24 9.40
C PRO A 35 -12.29 8.25 8.74
N LEU A 36 -11.00 8.35 9.04
CA LEU A 36 -9.94 7.48 8.56
C LEU A 36 -8.96 7.20 9.71
N ILE A 37 -8.55 5.96 9.88
CA ILE A 37 -7.50 5.57 10.84
C ILE A 37 -6.16 5.90 10.20
N ASP A 38 -5.29 6.59 10.92
CA ASP A 38 -4.03 7.12 10.38
C ASP A 38 -3.08 6.01 9.92
N HIS A 39 -2.94 4.93 10.70
CA HIS A 39 -2.02 3.86 10.35
C HIS A 39 -2.51 2.49 10.82
N ALA A 40 -2.04 1.47 10.12
CA ALA A 40 -2.20 0.07 10.49
C ALA A 40 -1.02 -0.75 9.94
N VAL A 41 -0.70 -1.84 10.60
CA VAL A 41 0.28 -2.81 10.12
C VAL A 41 -0.42 -3.81 9.20
N PHE A 42 0.01 -3.83 7.95
CA PHE A 42 -0.58 -4.67 6.90
C PHE A 42 0.27 -5.93 6.68
N ALA A 43 -0.29 -7.11 6.93
CA ALA A 43 0.30 -8.37 6.52
C ALA A 43 -0.18 -8.70 5.10
N CYS A 44 0.77 -8.93 4.19
CA CYS A 44 0.45 -9.35 2.83
C CYS A 44 0.62 -10.86 2.71
N SER A 45 -0.44 -11.54 2.32
CA SER A 45 -0.45 -12.95 2.01
C SER A 45 -0.51 -13.19 0.51
N GLU A 46 -0.26 -14.43 0.08
CA GLU A 46 -0.35 -14.81 -1.32
C GLU A 46 -1.78 -15.30 -1.64
N GLY A 47 -2.42 -14.63 -2.61
CA GLY A 47 -3.73 -15.01 -3.13
C GLY A 47 -3.67 -16.19 -4.10
N PRO A 48 -4.83 -16.61 -4.65
CA PRO A 48 -6.18 -16.00 -4.57
C PRO A 48 -7.08 -16.53 -3.43
N ARG A 49 -6.57 -17.10 -2.40
CA ARG A 49 -7.30 -17.67 -1.25
C ARG A 49 -7.40 -16.70 -0.07
N PHE A 50 -8.34 -16.96 0.83
CA PHE A 50 -8.30 -16.40 2.18
C PHE A 50 -7.24 -17.10 3.02
N GLU A 51 -6.72 -16.40 4.02
CA GLU A 51 -5.82 -16.95 5.01
C GLU A 51 -6.51 -17.99 5.89
N SER A 52 -5.80 -19.03 6.28
CA SER A 52 -6.29 -19.96 7.29
C SER A 52 -6.37 -19.31 8.68
N ALA A 53 -7.18 -19.85 9.55
CA ALA A 53 -7.28 -19.38 10.94
C ALA A 53 -5.91 -19.36 11.66
N ALA A 54 -5.02 -20.30 11.35
CA ALA A 54 -3.68 -20.35 11.91
C ALA A 54 -2.79 -19.21 11.39
N GLU A 55 -2.87 -18.88 10.10
CA GLU A 55 -2.17 -17.74 9.51
C GLU A 55 -2.68 -16.42 10.08
N VAL A 56 -3.99 -16.22 10.20
CA VAL A 56 -4.57 -15.03 10.83
C VAL A 56 -4.04 -14.85 12.25
N LYS A 57 -4.02 -15.92 13.04
CA LYS A 57 -3.48 -15.90 14.39
C LYS A 57 -1.97 -15.57 14.39
N MET A 58 -1.21 -16.13 13.47
CA MET A 58 0.22 -15.83 13.32
C MET A 58 0.46 -14.35 13.01
N TYR A 59 -0.24 -13.79 12.05
CA TYR A 59 -0.12 -12.36 11.71
C TYR A 59 -0.50 -11.46 12.87
N GLN A 60 -1.56 -11.82 13.61
CA GLN A 60 -1.96 -11.10 14.82
C GLN A 60 -0.86 -11.11 15.90
N MET A 61 -0.21 -12.26 16.12
CA MET A 61 0.91 -12.38 17.05
C MET A 61 2.14 -11.57 16.62
N LEU A 62 2.31 -11.35 15.31
CA LEU A 62 3.37 -10.50 14.75
C LEU A 62 2.99 -9.01 14.75
N GLY A 63 1.82 -8.65 15.27
CA GLY A 63 1.37 -7.26 15.38
C GLY A 63 0.69 -6.70 14.14
N ALA A 64 0.22 -7.55 13.22
CA ALA A 64 -0.57 -7.09 12.09
C ALA A 64 -2.00 -6.73 12.51
N ASP A 65 -2.50 -5.62 11.98
CA ASP A 65 -3.87 -5.15 12.15
C ASP A 65 -4.77 -5.59 11.00
N LEU A 66 -4.19 -5.71 9.81
CA LEU A 66 -4.87 -6.02 8.56
C LEU A 66 -4.15 -7.14 7.81
N VAL A 67 -4.91 -7.88 7.01
CA VAL A 67 -4.36 -8.86 6.08
C VAL A 67 -5.02 -8.73 4.72
N GLY A 68 -4.26 -8.99 3.66
CA GLY A 68 -4.74 -8.98 2.28
C GLY A 68 -3.65 -9.34 1.30
N THR A 69 -3.96 -9.37 0.01
CA THR A 69 -3.08 -9.98 -1.01
C THR A 69 -2.34 -9.01 -1.94
N PRO A 70 -2.85 -7.81 -2.30
CA PRO A 70 -2.33 -7.13 -3.51
C PRO A 70 -1.17 -6.17 -3.28
N VAL A 71 -0.85 -5.80 -2.04
CA VAL A 71 -0.03 -4.63 -1.73
C VAL A 71 1.47 -4.85 -1.98
N VAL A 72 1.99 -6.05 -1.70
CA VAL A 72 3.45 -6.27 -1.73
C VAL A 72 4.05 -6.18 -3.12
N PRO A 73 3.50 -6.78 -4.18
CA PRO A 73 4.05 -6.59 -5.52
C PRO A 73 4.07 -5.12 -5.95
N GLU A 74 3.00 -4.40 -5.69
CA GLU A 74 2.88 -2.99 -6.08
C GLU A 74 3.88 -2.09 -5.35
N ILE A 75 4.01 -2.26 -4.04
CA ILE A 75 4.89 -1.41 -3.24
C ILE A 75 6.37 -1.64 -3.56
N ILE A 76 6.77 -2.87 -3.88
CA ILE A 76 8.13 -3.17 -4.31
C ILE A 76 8.45 -2.43 -5.62
N LEU A 77 7.57 -2.53 -6.61
CA LEU A 77 7.73 -1.86 -7.89
C LEU A 77 7.71 -0.33 -7.74
N ALA A 78 6.83 0.21 -6.92
CA ALA A 78 6.82 1.63 -6.62
C ALA A 78 8.13 2.12 -5.97
N ARG A 79 8.71 1.31 -5.08
CA ARG A 79 10.00 1.59 -4.45
C ARG A 79 11.17 1.51 -5.44
N GLU A 80 11.15 0.54 -6.35
CA GLU A 80 12.13 0.47 -7.45
C GLU A 80 12.11 1.72 -8.32
N ALA A 81 10.91 2.23 -8.62
CA ALA A 81 10.71 3.44 -9.42
C ALA A 81 10.87 4.75 -8.62
N GLY A 82 11.28 4.71 -7.35
CA GLY A 82 11.41 5.90 -6.51
C GLY A 82 10.10 6.65 -6.25
N MET A 83 8.96 5.98 -6.43
CA MET A 83 7.63 6.58 -6.28
C MET A 83 7.18 6.61 -4.82
N CYS A 84 6.38 7.62 -4.48
CA CYS A 84 5.62 7.63 -3.24
C CYS A 84 4.43 6.67 -3.37
N TYR A 85 4.31 5.70 -2.49
CA TYR A 85 3.20 4.76 -2.44
C TYR A 85 2.51 4.82 -1.08
N SER A 86 1.18 4.83 -1.08
CA SER A 86 0.33 4.70 0.11
C SER A 86 -0.93 3.94 -0.26
N ALA A 87 -1.54 3.28 0.71
CA ALA A 87 -2.77 2.54 0.52
C ALA A 87 -3.88 3.02 1.46
N ILE A 88 -5.10 2.97 1.00
CA ILE A 88 -6.31 3.12 1.81
C ILE A 88 -6.99 1.76 1.85
N ALA A 89 -7.08 1.15 3.02
CA ALA A 89 -7.74 -0.13 3.20
C ALA A 89 -9.19 0.05 3.65
N ALA A 90 -10.12 -0.51 2.89
CA ALA A 90 -11.51 -0.64 3.32
C ALA A 90 -11.70 -2.02 3.97
N ILE A 91 -11.99 -2.04 5.27
CA ILE A 91 -12.21 -3.29 6.00
C ILE A 91 -13.56 -3.86 5.61
N MET A 92 -13.56 -5.09 5.12
CA MET A 92 -14.77 -5.74 4.59
C MET A 92 -15.26 -6.90 5.44
N ASN A 93 -14.39 -7.54 6.20
CA ASN A 93 -14.69 -8.70 7.03
C ASN A 93 -13.62 -8.90 8.12
N LEU A 94 -13.92 -9.73 9.08
CA LEU A 94 -12.94 -10.29 10.00
C LEU A 94 -12.21 -11.47 9.33
N GLY A 95 -10.98 -11.72 9.74
CA GLY A 95 -10.19 -12.85 9.23
C GLY A 95 -10.78 -14.22 9.56
N CYS A 96 -10.41 -15.22 8.77
CA CYS A 96 -10.83 -16.60 9.02
C CYS A 96 -10.45 -17.07 10.43
N GLY A 97 -11.36 -17.79 11.08
CA GLY A 97 -11.20 -18.24 12.47
C GLY A 97 -11.57 -17.21 13.54
N MET A 98 -11.81 -15.96 13.14
CA MET A 98 -12.40 -14.92 14.01
C MET A 98 -13.93 -14.91 13.88
N VAL A 99 -14.47 -15.50 12.84
CA VAL A 99 -15.89 -15.70 12.55
C VAL A 99 -16.10 -17.13 12.10
N GLU A 100 -17.35 -17.60 12.15
CA GLU A 100 -17.70 -18.97 11.78
C GLU A 100 -17.41 -19.26 10.31
N SER A 101 -17.71 -18.32 9.41
CA SER A 101 -17.37 -18.41 8.00
C SER A 101 -17.15 -17.05 7.36
N VAL A 102 -16.39 -17.01 6.27
CA VAL A 102 -16.17 -15.84 5.43
C VAL A 102 -16.73 -16.13 4.04
N ALA A 103 -17.73 -15.39 3.62
CA ALA A 103 -18.33 -15.52 2.30
C ALA A 103 -18.07 -14.29 1.43
N HIS A 104 -17.60 -14.52 0.21
CA HIS A 104 -17.28 -13.43 -0.74
C HIS A 104 -18.48 -12.54 -1.05
N ASP A 105 -19.66 -13.12 -1.21
CA ASP A 105 -20.87 -12.36 -1.50
C ASP A 105 -21.27 -11.41 -0.38
N ASP A 106 -21.06 -11.80 0.88
CA ASP A 106 -21.37 -10.96 2.03
C ASP A 106 -20.41 -9.78 2.13
N MET A 107 -19.13 -10.01 1.84
CA MET A 107 -18.13 -8.93 1.76
C MET A 107 -18.49 -7.92 0.67
N THR A 108 -18.87 -8.39 -0.50
CA THR A 108 -19.26 -7.51 -1.62
C THR A 108 -20.50 -6.70 -1.29
N LYS A 109 -21.51 -7.33 -0.68
CA LYS A 109 -22.72 -6.63 -0.21
C LYS A 109 -22.39 -5.58 0.84
N TYR A 110 -21.57 -5.94 1.84
CA TYR A 110 -21.15 -5.02 2.88
C TYR A 110 -20.37 -3.82 2.30
N TYR A 111 -19.40 -4.06 1.43
CA TYR A 111 -18.62 -3.00 0.80
C TYR A 111 -19.47 -1.98 0.04
N ARG A 112 -20.50 -2.46 -0.67
CA ARG A 112 -21.46 -1.60 -1.37
C ARG A 112 -22.39 -0.86 -0.41
N SER A 113 -22.90 -1.53 0.62
CA SER A 113 -23.89 -0.95 1.54
C SER A 113 -23.29 0.06 2.53
N CYS A 114 -22.05 -0.11 2.95
CA CYS A 114 -21.38 0.79 3.90
C CYS A 114 -20.85 2.10 3.27
N GLY A 115 -20.95 2.23 1.94
CA GLY A 115 -20.48 3.39 1.18
C GLY A 115 -18.94 3.56 1.20
N ALA A 116 -18.19 2.50 1.50
CA ALA A 116 -16.74 2.57 1.57
C ALA A 116 -16.11 2.96 0.23
N GLN A 117 -16.60 2.41 -0.88
CA GLN A 117 -16.13 2.75 -2.22
C GLN A 117 -16.26 4.24 -2.52
N GLU A 118 -17.42 4.82 -2.28
CA GLU A 118 -17.65 6.25 -2.51
C GLU A 118 -16.78 7.13 -1.63
N LYS A 119 -16.60 6.76 -0.36
CA LYS A 119 -15.71 7.47 0.58
C LYS A 119 -14.27 7.44 0.12
N VAL A 120 -13.74 6.27 -0.26
CA VAL A 120 -12.38 6.12 -0.78
C VAL A 120 -12.19 6.95 -2.05
N GLU A 121 -13.13 6.89 -2.99
CA GLU A 121 -13.07 7.67 -4.23
C GLU A 121 -13.04 9.18 -3.95
N LYS A 122 -13.86 9.67 -3.04
CA LYS A 122 -13.87 11.09 -2.62
C LYS A 122 -12.52 11.51 -2.02
N ILE A 123 -11.96 10.70 -1.13
CA ILE A 123 -10.64 10.97 -0.52
C ILE A 123 -9.55 11.02 -1.59
N VAL A 124 -9.52 10.05 -2.50
CA VAL A 124 -8.50 10.00 -3.56
C VAL A 124 -8.63 11.21 -4.49
N ARG A 125 -9.83 11.54 -4.95
CA ARG A 125 -10.08 12.72 -5.80
C ARG A 125 -9.67 14.01 -5.10
N GLU A 126 -10.01 14.18 -3.83
CA GLU A 126 -9.62 15.36 -3.06
C GLU A 126 -8.11 15.44 -2.85
N THR A 127 -7.46 14.30 -2.58
CA THR A 127 -5.99 14.24 -2.46
C THR A 127 -5.33 14.65 -3.76
N ILE A 128 -5.80 14.18 -4.91
CA ILE A 128 -5.27 14.57 -6.23
C ILE A 128 -5.52 16.07 -6.49
N ARG A 129 -6.71 16.56 -6.19
CA ARG A 129 -7.11 17.96 -6.42
C ARG A 129 -6.26 18.94 -5.61
N THR A 130 -5.90 18.57 -4.39
CA THR A 130 -5.13 19.41 -3.46
C THR A 130 -3.64 19.08 -3.45
N PHE A 131 -3.21 18.18 -4.32
CA PHE A 131 -1.83 17.71 -4.33
C PHE A 131 -0.87 18.86 -4.69
N VAL A 132 0.15 19.01 -3.86
CA VAL A 132 1.29 19.89 -4.14
C VAL A 132 2.53 18.99 -4.15
N ASP A 133 3.35 19.16 -5.19
CA ASP A 133 4.63 18.42 -5.28
C ASP A 133 5.71 19.16 -4.47
N ASP A 134 5.68 18.91 -3.17
CA ASP A 134 6.60 19.42 -2.16
C ASP A 134 7.40 18.27 -1.53
N ARG A 135 7.79 17.28 -2.33
CA ARG A 135 8.37 16.02 -1.88
C ARG A 135 9.66 16.21 -1.08
N THR A 136 9.62 15.78 0.19
CA THR A 136 10.75 15.76 1.12
C THR A 136 11.00 14.37 1.70
N CYS A 137 10.19 13.36 1.33
CA CYS A 137 10.35 11.98 1.75
C CYS A 137 11.55 11.31 1.06
N ARG A 138 11.96 10.15 1.58
CA ARG A 138 13.09 9.37 1.05
C ARG A 138 12.70 8.42 -0.09
N CYS A 139 11.49 8.50 -0.63
CA CYS A 139 11.01 7.51 -1.60
C CYS A 139 11.82 7.52 -2.90
N ALA A 140 12.31 8.67 -3.35
CA ALA A 140 13.15 8.77 -4.55
C ALA A 140 14.46 7.98 -4.45
N GLY A 141 15.03 7.86 -3.24
CA GLY A 141 16.24 7.10 -2.99
C GLY A 141 15.99 5.70 -2.40
N ALA A 142 14.80 5.12 -2.62
CA ALA A 142 14.46 3.81 -2.06
C ALA A 142 15.20 2.65 -2.76
N ALA A 143 15.53 2.78 -4.03
CA ALA A 143 16.38 1.84 -4.74
C ALA A 143 17.84 2.02 -4.29
N LEU A 144 18.42 0.99 -3.65
CA LEU A 144 19.71 1.10 -3.00
C LEU A 144 20.86 0.73 -3.93
N GLU A 145 20.71 -0.33 -4.70
CA GLU A 145 21.73 -0.83 -5.62
C GLU A 145 21.13 -1.70 -6.71
N GLY A 146 21.76 -1.67 -7.87
CA GLY A 146 21.51 -2.62 -8.94
C GLY A 146 22.60 -3.67 -9.09
N VAL A 147 22.45 -4.60 -10.02
CA VAL A 147 23.49 -5.56 -10.37
C VAL A 147 24.79 -4.83 -10.73
N ALA A 148 25.90 -5.31 -10.23
CA ALA A 148 27.20 -4.66 -10.38
C ALA A 148 27.30 -3.24 -9.83
N GLY A 149 26.38 -2.84 -8.93
CA GLY A 149 26.36 -1.53 -8.30
C GLY A 149 26.04 -0.37 -9.24
N ARG A 150 25.46 -0.66 -10.41
CA ARG A 150 25.08 0.37 -11.40
C ARG A 150 23.63 0.22 -11.79
N PHE A 151 22.94 1.36 -11.82
CA PHE A 151 21.63 1.47 -12.44
C PHE A 151 21.78 1.66 -13.96
N PRO A 152 20.79 1.22 -14.77
CA PRO A 152 20.72 1.59 -16.17
C PRO A 152 20.71 3.11 -16.37
N ALA A 153 21.32 3.60 -17.46
CA ALA A 153 21.44 5.03 -17.71
C ALA A 153 20.08 5.75 -17.72
N TRP A 154 19.04 5.14 -18.32
CA TRP A 154 17.69 5.72 -18.37
C TRP A 154 17.09 5.95 -16.96
N TYR A 155 17.42 5.10 -15.98
CA TYR A 155 16.95 5.28 -14.61
C TYR A 155 17.61 6.50 -13.94
N LEU A 156 18.89 6.70 -14.19
CA LEU A 156 19.63 7.85 -13.63
C LEU A 156 19.19 9.17 -14.22
N GLU A 157 18.87 9.21 -15.53
CA GLU A 157 18.37 10.39 -16.20
C GLU A 157 17.00 10.87 -15.69
N GLU A 158 16.12 9.92 -15.29
CA GLU A 158 14.80 10.23 -14.76
C GLU A 158 14.80 10.64 -13.26
N THR A 159 15.88 10.34 -12.53
CA THR A 159 15.97 10.59 -11.08
C THR A 159 16.82 11.80 -10.72
N GLU A 160 17.47 12.46 -11.67
CA GLU A 160 18.12 13.75 -11.44
C GLU A 160 17.06 14.86 -11.27
N PRO A 161 17.18 15.71 -10.21
CA PRO A 161 16.21 16.75 -9.89
C PRO A 161 16.20 17.93 -10.88
#